data_2fff45cecf67abe9328b13e7bc7b8b75
#
_entry.id   2fff45cecf67abe9328b13e7bc7b8b75
#
_cell.length_a   1.000
_cell.length_b   1.000
_cell.length_c   1.000
_cell.angle_alpha   90.00
_cell.angle_beta   90.00
_cell.angle_gamma   90.00
#
_symmetry.space_group_name_H-M   'P 1'
#
loop_
_entity.id
_entity.type
_entity.pdbx_description
1 polymer ?
#
loop_
_entity_poly.entity_id
_entity_poly.type
_entity_poly.pdbx_seq_one_letter_code
_entity_poly.pdbx_strand_id
1 'polypeptide(L)'
;MMTKTLAVWLCLALSAAALSAQSAGRYQAPVVSDTGGLKGPRQPIFFRHDIHAGQDQIPCMYCHATVAVASEPGIPALQTCIGCHQLIGGSTPSHQGEIKKVRDAWRERKPPEWIRIHALPGFVRFPHQRHIKALGTQACTRCHGDVQKMPQVYQVSTLRMGWCVSCHVQNKVSRDCTVCHY
;
A
#
# COMPACT_ATOMS: atom_id res chain seq x y z
N MET A 1 35.52 -17.11 42.14
CA MET A 1 34.40 -16.18 41.97
C MET A 1 34.45 -15.35 40.66
N MET A 2 35.40 -15.55 39.75
CA MET A 2 35.57 -14.75 38.51
C MET A 2 34.81 -15.25 37.27
N THR A 3 34.26 -16.46 37.29
CA THR A 3 33.63 -17.07 36.09
C THR A 3 32.18 -16.65 35.84
N LYS A 4 31.46 -16.21 36.85
CA LYS A 4 30.03 -15.80 36.71
C LYS A 4 29.85 -14.39 36.15
N THR A 5 30.80 -13.49 36.36
CA THR A 5 30.73 -12.11 35.84
C THR A 5 31.03 -12.02 34.35
N LEU A 6 31.94 -12.85 33.81
CA LEU A 6 32.20 -12.86 32.36
C LEU A 6 30.99 -13.34 31.52
N ALA A 7 30.24 -14.34 32.01
CA ALA A 7 29.06 -14.84 31.32
C ALA A 7 27.93 -13.80 31.20
N VAL A 8 27.73 -12.98 32.23
CA VAL A 8 26.71 -11.92 32.24
C VAL A 8 27.06 -10.81 31.25
N TRP A 9 28.32 -10.43 31.16
CA TRP A 9 28.77 -9.41 30.18
C TRP A 9 28.69 -9.90 28.75
N LEU A 10 28.94 -11.19 28.49
CA LEU A 10 28.83 -11.78 27.15
C LEU A 10 27.35 -11.86 26.68
N CYS A 11 26.42 -12.20 27.59
CA CYS A 11 24.99 -12.21 27.28
C CYS A 11 24.41 -10.81 27.01
N LEU A 12 24.88 -9.79 27.76
CA LEU A 12 24.47 -8.40 27.56
C LEU A 12 25.02 -7.83 26.25
N ALA A 13 26.25 -8.19 25.85
CA ALA A 13 26.83 -7.77 24.58
C ALA A 13 26.13 -8.42 23.39
N LEU A 14 25.75 -9.70 23.49
CA LEU A 14 24.98 -10.41 22.44
C LEU A 14 23.55 -9.88 22.28
N SER A 15 22.89 -9.47 23.38
CA SER A 15 21.56 -8.87 23.31
C SER A 15 21.58 -7.47 22.72
N ALA A 16 22.60 -6.66 22.97
CA ALA A 16 22.76 -5.34 22.36
C ALA A 16 23.04 -5.43 20.85
N ALA A 17 23.85 -6.41 20.41
CA ALA A 17 24.10 -6.65 18.98
C ALA A 17 22.86 -7.14 18.23
N ALA A 18 22.00 -7.94 18.88
CA ALA A 18 20.74 -8.41 18.29
C ALA A 18 19.72 -7.26 18.12
N LEU A 19 19.68 -6.28 19.05
CA LEU A 19 18.82 -5.10 18.88
C LEU A 19 19.28 -4.18 17.75
N SER A 20 20.58 -4.03 17.54
CA SER A 20 21.12 -3.20 16.44
C SER A 20 20.95 -3.84 15.06
N ALA A 21 20.94 -5.17 14.97
CA ALA A 21 20.72 -5.88 13.72
C ALA A 21 19.26 -5.80 13.22
N GLN A 22 18.28 -5.60 14.09
CA GLN A 22 16.87 -5.48 13.72
C GLN A 22 16.49 -4.11 13.15
N SER A 23 17.30 -3.08 13.32
CA SER A 23 17.06 -1.75 12.74
C SER A 23 17.69 -1.56 11.35
N ALA A 24 18.60 -2.43 10.95
CA ALA A 24 19.25 -2.38 9.65
C ALA A 24 18.37 -3.03 8.59
N GLY A 25 17.46 -2.27 7.99
CA GLY A 25 16.65 -2.74 6.85
C GLY A 25 15.20 -2.26 6.79
N ARG A 26 14.73 -1.53 7.81
CA ARG A 26 13.38 -0.94 7.73
C ARG A 26 13.35 0.17 6.67
N TYR A 27 12.45 0.05 5.73
CA TYR A 27 12.25 1.10 4.72
C TYR A 27 11.97 2.44 5.40
N GLN A 28 12.68 3.47 4.96
CA GLN A 28 12.42 4.85 5.36
C GLN A 28 11.88 5.59 4.15
N ALA A 29 10.71 6.18 4.30
CA ALA A 29 10.10 6.95 3.23
C ALA A 29 10.95 8.21 2.94
N PRO A 30 11.24 8.50 1.65
CA PRO A 30 12.04 9.66 1.29
C PRO A 30 11.30 10.96 1.62
N VAL A 31 12.06 12.01 1.92
CA VAL A 31 11.51 13.36 1.99
C VAL A 31 11.12 13.79 0.58
N VAL A 32 9.85 14.12 0.39
CA VAL A 32 9.33 14.62 -0.89
C VAL A 32 9.01 16.10 -0.71
N SER A 33 9.86 16.96 -1.23
CA SER A 33 9.70 18.42 -1.18
C SER A 33 8.90 18.96 -2.37
N ASP A 34 8.98 18.30 -3.52
CA ASP A 34 8.26 18.63 -4.74
C ASP A 34 7.61 17.39 -5.32
N THR A 35 6.32 17.48 -5.63
CA THR A 35 5.55 16.39 -6.22
C THR A 35 5.42 16.50 -7.75
N GLY A 36 5.92 17.57 -8.36
CA GLY A 36 5.81 17.79 -9.81
C GLY A 36 6.61 16.80 -10.64
N GLY A 37 7.70 16.24 -10.09
CA GLY A 37 8.51 15.21 -10.75
C GLY A 37 8.08 13.76 -10.49
N LEU A 38 7.04 13.53 -9.68
CA LEU A 38 6.58 12.18 -9.38
C LEU A 38 5.72 11.60 -10.51
N LYS A 39 5.85 10.28 -10.72
CA LYS A 39 4.99 9.55 -11.66
C LYS A 39 3.56 9.47 -11.15
N GLY A 40 2.60 9.46 -12.09
CA GLY A 40 1.17 9.37 -11.81
C GLY A 40 0.51 10.73 -11.52
N PRO A 41 -0.83 10.78 -11.47
CA PRO A 41 -1.55 12.01 -11.21
C PRO A 41 -1.51 12.40 -9.75
N ARG A 42 -1.45 13.70 -9.49
CA ARG A 42 -1.62 14.25 -8.15
C ARG A 42 -3.04 14.03 -7.67
N GLN A 43 -3.18 13.38 -6.52
CA GLN A 43 -4.48 13.17 -5.88
C GLN A 43 -4.95 14.40 -5.10
N PRO A 44 -6.25 14.59 -4.86
CA PRO A 44 -6.79 15.69 -4.05
C PRO A 44 -6.14 15.79 -2.67
N ILE A 45 -5.87 14.64 -2.06
CA ILE A 45 -5.05 14.52 -0.86
C ILE A 45 -3.80 13.73 -1.24
N PHE A 46 -2.61 14.26 -0.97
CA PHE A 46 -1.36 13.60 -1.26
C PHE A 46 -1.12 12.45 -0.26
N PHE A 47 -1.78 11.33 -0.52
CA PHE A 47 -1.64 10.14 0.31
C PHE A 47 -0.34 9.39 -0.02
N ARG A 48 0.48 9.18 0.98
CA ARG A 48 1.80 8.56 0.88
C ARG A 48 1.71 7.06 1.25
N HIS A 49 1.61 6.18 0.23
CA HIS A 49 1.66 4.73 0.46
C HIS A 49 3.01 4.28 1.02
N ASP A 50 4.10 4.91 0.61
CA ASP A 50 5.44 4.62 1.08
C ASP A 50 5.66 4.95 2.56
N ILE A 51 4.91 5.89 3.12
CA ILE A 51 4.89 6.10 4.58
C ILE A 51 4.04 5.01 5.24
N HIS A 52 2.77 4.91 4.89
CA HIS A 52 1.82 4.04 5.59
C HIS A 52 2.13 2.55 5.42
N ALA A 53 2.26 2.08 4.19
CA ALA A 53 2.53 0.67 3.90
C ALA A 53 4.01 0.32 3.90
N GLY A 54 4.89 1.27 3.54
CA GLY A 54 6.33 1.06 3.51
C GLY A 54 6.97 1.25 4.87
N GLN A 55 7.03 2.48 5.37
CA GLN A 55 7.72 2.82 6.61
C GLN A 55 6.97 2.29 7.85
N ASP A 56 5.66 2.53 7.92
CA ASP A 56 4.84 2.17 9.09
C ASP A 56 4.31 0.74 9.01
N GLN A 57 4.52 0.05 7.87
CA GLN A 57 4.19 -1.36 7.63
C GLN A 57 2.70 -1.69 7.86
N ILE A 58 1.81 -0.74 7.61
CA ILE A 58 0.37 -0.98 7.68
C ILE A 58 -0.01 -1.94 6.52
N PRO A 59 -0.63 -3.09 6.81
CA PRO A 59 -0.99 -4.06 5.78
C PRO A 59 -1.97 -3.47 4.76
N CYS A 60 -1.82 -3.81 3.47
CA CYS A 60 -2.70 -3.36 2.39
C CYS A 60 -4.18 -3.58 2.71
N MET A 61 -4.50 -4.75 3.28
CA MET A 61 -5.84 -5.17 3.64
C MET A 61 -6.46 -4.38 4.81
N TYR A 62 -5.66 -3.63 5.57
CA TYR A 62 -6.22 -2.75 6.61
C TYR A 62 -7.08 -1.64 5.99
N CYS A 63 -6.61 -1.07 4.89
CA CYS A 63 -7.32 0.00 4.18
C CYS A 63 -8.19 -0.53 3.03
N HIS A 64 -7.73 -1.58 2.32
CA HIS A 64 -8.39 -2.16 1.16
C HIS A 64 -9.09 -3.50 1.50
N ALA A 65 -9.79 -3.58 2.63
CA ALA A 65 -10.40 -4.82 3.12
C ALA A 65 -11.43 -5.43 2.13
N THR A 66 -12.14 -4.60 1.40
CA THR A 66 -13.18 -5.06 0.46
C THR A 66 -12.62 -5.87 -0.71
N VAL A 67 -11.35 -5.74 -1.04
CA VAL A 67 -10.71 -6.45 -2.16
C VAL A 67 -10.73 -7.98 -1.99
N ALA A 68 -10.82 -8.49 -0.76
CA ALA A 68 -10.89 -9.92 -0.47
C ALA A 68 -12.28 -10.52 -0.70
N VAL A 69 -13.33 -9.71 -0.65
CA VAL A 69 -14.72 -10.17 -0.65
C VAL A 69 -15.55 -9.61 -1.81
N ALA A 70 -15.08 -8.57 -2.45
CA ALA A 70 -15.76 -7.92 -3.57
C ALA A 70 -14.99 -8.08 -4.89
N SER A 71 -15.70 -8.06 -6.02
CA SER A 71 -15.08 -7.97 -7.35
C SER A 71 -14.42 -6.61 -7.55
N GLU A 72 -15.09 -5.54 -7.18
CA GLU A 72 -14.57 -4.17 -7.23
C GLU A 72 -13.98 -3.78 -5.87
N PRO A 73 -12.69 -3.44 -5.80
CA PRO A 73 -12.09 -2.95 -4.57
C PRO A 73 -12.56 -1.52 -4.32
N GLY A 74 -13.03 -1.25 -3.12
CA GLY A 74 -13.38 0.11 -2.72
C GLY A 74 -12.14 0.95 -2.38
N ILE A 75 -12.28 2.26 -2.46
CA ILE A 75 -11.39 3.20 -1.81
C ILE A 75 -11.76 3.23 -0.32
N PRO A 76 -10.78 3.24 0.61
CA PRO A 76 -11.07 3.31 2.04
C PRO A 76 -11.96 4.50 2.40
N ALA A 77 -12.93 4.27 3.27
CA ALA A 77 -13.76 5.36 3.79
C ALA A 77 -12.91 6.35 4.61
N LEU A 78 -13.30 7.62 4.64
CA LEU A 78 -12.61 8.65 5.45
C LEU A 78 -12.47 8.26 6.91
N GLN A 79 -13.41 7.48 7.45
CA GLN A 79 -13.35 6.96 8.81
C GLN A 79 -12.08 6.16 9.08
N THR A 80 -11.60 5.39 8.10
CA THR A 80 -10.33 4.65 8.21
C THR A 80 -9.15 5.60 8.43
N CYS A 81 -9.12 6.72 7.72
CA CYS A 81 -8.09 7.74 7.88
C CYS A 81 -8.19 8.44 9.24
N ILE A 82 -9.40 8.86 9.60
CA ILE A 82 -9.68 9.60 10.85
C ILE A 82 -9.42 8.75 12.09
N GLY A 83 -9.54 7.42 12.00
CA GLY A 83 -9.20 6.53 13.11
C GLY A 83 -7.81 6.79 13.72
N CYS A 84 -6.84 7.18 12.90
CA CYS A 84 -5.50 7.59 13.35
C CYS A 84 -5.31 9.12 13.30
N HIS A 85 -5.76 9.77 12.22
CA HIS A 85 -5.49 11.19 11.97
C HIS A 85 -6.36 12.16 12.79
N GLN A 86 -7.21 11.68 13.66
CA GLN A 86 -7.73 12.51 14.77
C GLN A 86 -6.61 12.99 15.70
N LEU A 87 -5.67 12.11 16.00
CA LEU A 87 -4.57 12.37 16.93
C LEU A 87 -3.25 12.65 16.21
N ILE A 88 -2.95 11.90 15.14
CA ILE A 88 -1.69 12.00 14.40
C ILE A 88 -1.77 13.17 13.41
N GLY A 89 -0.95 14.20 13.63
CA GLY A 89 -0.96 15.45 12.84
C GLY A 89 0.06 15.50 11.70
N GLY A 90 0.99 14.55 11.63
CA GLY A 90 2.10 14.56 10.67
C GLY A 90 3.34 15.29 11.17
N SER A 91 4.51 14.87 10.69
CA SER A 91 5.83 15.31 11.17
C SER A 91 6.36 16.56 10.47
N THR A 92 5.80 16.94 9.33
CA THR A 92 6.22 18.12 8.55
C THR A 92 5.04 19.03 8.25
N PRO A 93 5.27 20.33 7.95
CA PRO A 93 4.20 21.24 7.52
C PRO A 93 3.42 20.73 6.31
N SER A 94 4.10 20.08 5.35
CA SER A 94 3.47 19.46 4.18
C SER A 94 2.50 18.34 4.60
N HIS A 95 2.95 17.42 5.47
CA HIS A 95 2.09 16.34 5.98
C HIS A 95 0.90 16.90 6.76
N GLN A 96 1.12 17.92 7.60
CA GLN A 96 0.07 18.58 8.36
C GLN A 96 -1.00 19.19 7.45
N GLY A 97 -0.58 19.82 6.35
CA GLY A 97 -1.48 20.38 5.35
C GLY A 97 -2.35 19.31 4.67
N GLU A 98 -1.78 18.18 4.31
CA GLU A 98 -2.54 17.08 3.71
C GLU A 98 -3.48 16.40 4.72
N ILE A 99 -3.05 16.21 5.96
CA ILE A 99 -3.90 15.67 7.04
C ILE A 99 -5.04 16.64 7.38
N LYS A 100 -4.79 17.95 7.32
CA LYS A 100 -5.85 18.94 7.48
C LYS A 100 -6.97 18.73 6.46
N LYS A 101 -6.64 18.46 5.19
CA LYS A 101 -7.64 18.16 4.15
C LYS A 101 -8.49 16.94 4.51
N VAL A 102 -7.89 15.87 5.07
CA VAL A 102 -8.62 14.69 5.56
C VAL A 102 -9.61 15.07 6.66
N ARG A 103 -9.17 15.86 7.65
CA ARG A 103 -10.00 16.31 8.77
C ARG A 103 -11.12 17.23 8.32
N ASP A 104 -10.84 18.12 7.37
CA ASP A 104 -11.83 19.02 6.79
C ASP A 104 -12.89 18.23 6.04
N ALA A 105 -12.49 17.32 5.15
CA ALA A 105 -13.38 16.44 4.40
C ALA A 105 -14.29 15.59 5.32
N TRP A 106 -13.73 15.12 6.44
CA TRP A 106 -14.51 14.41 7.46
C TRP A 106 -15.55 15.30 8.15
N ARG A 107 -15.14 16.48 8.59
CA ARG A 107 -16.03 17.45 9.27
C ARG A 107 -17.16 17.91 8.35
N GLU A 108 -16.84 18.14 7.08
CA GLU A 108 -17.77 18.59 6.06
C GLU A 108 -18.62 17.44 5.48
N ARG A 109 -18.32 16.20 5.84
CA ARG A 109 -18.94 14.98 5.27
C ARG A 109 -18.84 14.93 3.75
N LYS A 110 -17.76 15.47 3.20
CA LYS A 110 -17.50 15.54 1.77
C LYS A 110 -16.22 14.76 1.43
N PRO A 111 -16.35 13.47 1.06
CA PRO A 111 -15.18 12.66 0.66
C PRO A 111 -14.47 13.27 -0.55
N PRO A 112 -13.13 13.16 -0.64
CA PRO A 112 -12.39 13.59 -1.82
C PRO A 112 -12.74 12.72 -3.03
N GLU A 113 -12.81 13.34 -4.19
CA GLU A 113 -12.96 12.64 -5.46
C GLU A 113 -11.59 12.16 -5.94
N TRP A 114 -11.28 10.89 -5.65
CA TRP A 114 -10.02 10.29 -6.02
C TRP A 114 -9.91 10.05 -7.53
N ILE A 115 -8.75 10.37 -8.10
CA ILE A 115 -8.45 10.06 -9.50
C ILE A 115 -8.13 8.57 -9.62
N ARG A 116 -8.88 7.86 -10.47
CA ARG A 116 -8.66 6.43 -10.72
C ARG A 116 -7.34 6.23 -11.47
N ILE A 117 -6.43 5.46 -10.89
CA ILE A 117 -5.11 5.14 -11.46
C ILE A 117 -5.19 3.87 -12.32
N HIS A 118 -5.84 2.83 -11.80
CA HIS A 118 -6.01 1.56 -12.49
C HIS A 118 -7.45 1.44 -12.97
N ALA A 119 -7.62 1.39 -14.28
CA ALA A 119 -8.93 1.26 -14.91
C ALA A 119 -8.90 0.20 -16.02
N LEU A 120 -9.97 -0.55 -16.10
CA LEU A 120 -10.22 -1.47 -17.22
C LEU A 120 -11.41 -0.94 -18.03
N PRO A 121 -11.47 -1.26 -19.33
CA PRO A 121 -12.66 -0.98 -20.13
C PRO A 121 -13.92 -1.60 -19.51
N GLY A 122 -15.08 -0.94 -19.67
CA GLY A 122 -16.33 -1.36 -19.04
C GLY A 122 -16.83 -2.76 -19.44
N PHE A 123 -16.32 -3.31 -20.53
CA PHE A 123 -16.63 -4.66 -20.99
C PHE A 123 -15.69 -5.74 -20.42
N VAL A 124 -14.77 -5.36 -19.51
CA VAL A 124 -13.86 -6.29 -18.84
C VAL A 124 -14.26 -6.43 -17.39
N ARG A 125 -14.47 -7.65 -16.95
CA ARG A 125 -14.75 -8.01 -15.56
C ARG A 125 -13.50 -8.61 -14.91
N PHE A 126 -13.04 -7.98 -13.83
CA PHE A 126 -11.88 -8.45 -13.08
C PHE A 126 -12.24 -8.63 -11.61
N PRO A 127 -12.49 -9.86 -11.16
CA PRO A 127 -12.85 -10.14 -9.77
C PRO A 127 -11.59 -10.21 -8.90
N HIS A 128 -11.29 -9.15 -8.17
CA HIS A 128 -10.13 -9.09 -7.27
C HIS A 128 -10.11 -10.22 -6.26
N GLN A 129 -11.25 -10.56 -5.65
CA GLN A 129 -11.32 -11.61 -4.64
C GLN A 129 -10.82 -12.98 -5.14
N ARG A 130 -11.03 -13.32 -6.43
CA ARG A 130 -10.52 -14.57 -7.00
C ARG A 130 -9.00 -14.57 -7.11
N HIS A 131 -8.41 -13.46 -7.51
CA HIS A 131 -6.94 -13.31 -7.63
C HIS A 131 -6.27 -13.29 -6.26
N ILE A 132 -6.87 -12.59 -5.28
CA ILE A 132 -6.38 -12.60 -3.89
C ILE A 132 -6.44 -14.03 -3.29
N LYS A 133 -7.52 -14.76 -3.54
CA LYS A 133 -7.65 -16.15 -3.08
C LYS A 133 -6.59 -17.06 -3.71
N ALA A 134 -6.26 -16.85 -4.98
CA ALA A 134 -5.31 -17.69 -5.70
C ALA A 134 -3.83 -17.36 -5.38
N LEU A 135 -3.50 -16.10 -5.16
CA LEU A 135 -2.12 -15.61 -5.08
C LEU A 135 -1.74 -15.11 -3.66
N GLY A 136 -2.68 -15.03 -2.75
CA GLY A 136 -2.46 -14.49 -1.41
C GLY A 136 -2.11 -12.99 -1.44
N THR A 137 -1.39 -12.54 -0.42
CA THR A 137 -1.00 -11.12 -0.26
C THR A 137 -0.03 -10.62 -1.34
N GLN A 138 0.66 -11.52 -2.03
CA GLN A 138 1.55 -11.16 -3.16
C GLN A 138 0.77 -10.74 -4.42
N ALA A 139 -0.54 -10.99 -4.48
CA ALA A 139 -1.40 -10.58 -5.59
C ALA A 139 -1.31 -9.06 -5.85
N CYS A 140 -1.23 -8.26 -4.79
CA CYS A 140 -1.18 -6.79 -4.89
C CYS A 140 0.02 -6.33 -5.73
N THR A 141 1.21 -6.71 -5.32
CA THR A 141 2.46 -6.23 -5.94
C THR A 141 2.67 -6.77 -7.36
N ARG A 142 2.13 -7.94 -7.68
CA ARG A 142 2.21 -8.51 -9.03
C ARG A 142 1.56 -7.64 -10.10
N CYS A 143 0.45 -6.97 -9.74
CA CYS A 143 -0.32 -6.16 -10.68
C CYS A 143 -0.06 -4.67 -10.47
N HIS A 144 0.00 -4.23 -9.22
CA HIS A 144 0.13 -2.83 -8.85
C HIS A 144 1.58 -2.36 -8.66
N GLY A 145 2.56 -3.29 -8.72
CA GLY A 145 3.96 -2.99 -8.43
C GLY A 145 4.20 -2.78 -6.93
N ASP A 146 5.38 -2.28 -6.60
CA ASP A 146 5.80 -2.06 -5.22
C ASP A 146 5.23 -0.75 -4.65
N VAL A 147 3.89 -0.71 -4.51
CA VAL A 147 3.14 0.46 -4.04
C VAL A 147 3.64 0.97 -2.69
N GLN A 148 4.12 0.06 -1.84
CA GLN A 148 4.72 0.41 -0.54
C GLN A 148 6.01 1.24 -0.64
N LYS A 149 6.54 1.45 -1.85
CA LYS A 149 7.66 2.36 -2.12
C LYS A 149 7.26 3.56 -3.00
N MET A 150 5.97 3.74 -3.25
CA MET A 150 5.47 4.83 -4.10
C MET A 150 4.98 6.01 -3.25
N PRO A 151 5.67 7.17 -3.29
CA PRO A 151 5.14 8.40 -2.71
C PRO A 151 3.84 8.85 -3.37
N GLN A 152 3.73 8.61 -4.68
CA GLN A 152 2.55 8.86 -5.50
C GLN A 152 2.30 7.63 -6.38
N VAL A 153 1.10 7.07 -6.31
CA VAL A 153 0.78 5.83 -7.03
C VAL A 153 0.66 6.10 -8.53
N TYR A 154 1.21 5.19 -9.31
CA TYR A 154 1.10 5.18 -10.77
C TYR A 154 0.88 3.76 -11.29
N GLN A 155 0.34 3.63 -12.48
CA GLN A 155 0.13 2.33 -13.12
C GLN A 155 1.46 1.80 -13.68
N VAL A 156 1.91 0.65 -13.17
CA VAL A 156 3.16 -0.01 -13.63
C VAL A 156 2.92 -1.02 -14.73
N SER A 157 1.77 -1.68 -14.74
CA SER A 157 1.40 -2.71 -15.70
C SER A 157 0.42 -2.16 -16.73
N THR A 158 0.50 -2.66 -17.97
CA THR A 158 -0.35 -2.16 -19.06
C THR A 158 -1.82 -2.45 -18.86
N LEU A 159 -2.16 -3.50 -18.11
CA LEU A 159 -3.51 -4.03 -17.88
C LEU A 159 -4.27 -4.33 -19.19
N ARG A 160 -3.55 -4.51 -20.30
CA ARG A 160 -4.13 -4.92 -21.60
C ARG A 160 -4.40 -6.42 -21.59
N MET A 161 -5.32 -6.88 -22.42
CA MET A 161 -5.71 -8.28 -22.53
C MET A 161 -4.51 -9.25 -22.64
N GLY A 162 -3.52 -8.95 -23.50
CA GLY A 162 -2.32 -9.78 -23.66
C GLY A 162 -1.51 -9.95 -22.38
N TRP A 163 -1.43 -8.92 -21.54
CA TRP A 163 -0.76 -8.98 -20.25
C TRP A 163 -1.48 -9.94 -19.28
N CYS A 164 -2.80 -9.87 -19.22
CA CYS A 164 -3.61 -10.78 -18.41
C CYS A 164 -3.51 -12.23 -18.91
N VAL A 165 -3.67 -12.43 -20.22
CA VAL A 165 -3.59 -13.74 -20.87
C VAL A 165 -2.22 -14.37 -20.67
N SER A 166 -1.14 -13.61 -20.76
CA SER A 166 0.22 -14.12 -20.52
C SER A 166 0.37 -14.73 -19.12
N CYS A 167 -0.14 -14.04 -18.08
CA CYS A 167 -0.15 -14.57 -16.72
C CYS A 167 -1.01 -15.84 -16.59
N HIS A 168 -2.18 -15.88 -17.21
CA HIS A 168 -3.06 -17.05 -17.22
C HIS A 168 -2.41 -18.26 -17.92
N VAL A 169 -1.68 -18.04 -19.01
CA VAL A 169 -0.89 -19.11 -19.70
C VAL A 169 0.17 -19.67 -18.77
N GLN A 170 0.97 -18.80 -18.15
CA GLN A 170 2.06 -19.20 -17.25
C GLN A 170 1.55 -20.01 -16.05
N ASN A 171 0.38 -19.68 -15.53
CA ASN A 171 -0.22 -20.33 -14.37
C ASN A 171 -1.20 -21.45 -14.75
N LYS A 172 -1.36 -21.78 -16.06
CA LYS A 172 -2.24 -22.84 -16.57
C LYS A 172 -3.71 -22.70 -16.13
N VAL A 173 -4.21 -21.47 -16.03
CA VAL A 173 -5.61 -21.15 -15.69
C VAL A 173 -6.39 -20.75 -16.92
N SER A 174 -7.74 -20.77 -16.83
CA SER A 174 -8.62 -20.51 -17.97
C SER A 174 -8.38 -19.17 -18.64
N ARG A 175 -8.51 -19.18 -19.97
CA ARG A 175 -8.37 -18.02 -20.88
C ARG A 175 -9.60 -17.84 -21.75
N ASP A 176 -10.70 -18.54 -21.42
CA ASP A 176 -11.93 -18.46 -22.19
C ASP A 176 -12.46 -17.02 -22.16
N CYS A 177 -12.99 -16.57 -23.27
CA CYS A 177 -13.45 -15.18 -23.44
C CYS A 177 -14.43 -14.76 -22.33
N THR A 178 -15.34 -15.67 -21.99
CA THR A 178 -16.39 -15.44 -20.99
C THR A 178 -15.90 -15.39 -19.53
N VAL A 179 -14.63 -15.71 -19.27
CA VAL A 179 -14.04 -15.55 -17.92
C VAL A 179 -13.82 -14.08 -17.56
N CYS A 180 -13.57 -13.26 -18.58
CA CYS A 180 -13.27 -11.84 -18.42
C CYS A 180 -14.30 -10.92 -19.09
N HIS A 181 -15.10 -11.43 -20.04
CA HIS A 181 -16.04 -10.66 -20.85
C HIS A 181 -17.46 -11.22 -20.70
N TYR A 182 -18.21 -10.71 -19.71
CA TYR A 182 -19.59 -11.13 -19.42
C TYR A 182 -20.45 -10.01 -18.86
#